data_2defc4f5ea3c4d7d7b0a2e215ee251a3
#
_entry.id   2defc4f5ea3c4d7d7b0a2e215ee251a3
#
_cell.length_a   1.000
_cell.length_b   1.000
_cell.length_c   1.000
_cell.angle_alpha   90.00
_cell.angle_beta   90.00
_cell.angle_gamma   90.00
#
_symmetry.space_group_name_H-M   'P 1'
#
loop_
_entity.id
_entity.type
_entity.pdbx_description
1 polymer ?
#
loop_
_entity_poly.entity_id
_entity_poly.type
_entity_poly.pdbx_seq_one_letter_code
_entity_poly.pdbx_strand_id
1 'polypeptide(L)'
;MLHNGDIIDHQCAFDFAKDEFKPKAEGLEQLGRVMRILSGSQCKDWMFTIGNHELYNFTAAELREGVTPEGCTLPFKCANDEGSFFFSRTPAPGWRVVVLNSYDVSIYSKGREQGLDVDALELLRKHNANVDKWVSDNPEVIQTERMSGTFPYFEGLEGLGNRWVPFNGGVGEEQLEWLKGQLSEAKANDERVIVFSHLLVHPETTANGSGRTLIWNYQDVLDAVEDERWGKNVAAVVSGHQHEGGLYTNDNGTHFVVMESPMLAEPGQPGPFCVVEASSGGLRMRGYGKGPNSKIFGAEEGEQYPPAEPMVKDLYLAPVEAKA
;
A
#
# COMPACT_ATOMS: atom_id res chain seq x y z
N MET A 1 0.75 -11.59 -10.20
CA MET A 1 0.31 -11.38 -8.79
C MET A 1 0.79 -10.02 -8.31
N LEU A 2 0.13 -9.43 -7.29
CA LEU A 2 0.57 -8.17 -6.70
C LEU A 2 0.72 -8.34 -5.20
N HIS A 3 1.84 -7.86 -4.64
CA HIS A 3 2.08 -7.67 -3.22
C HIS A 3 1.97 -6.17 -2.91
N ASN A 4 1.13 -5.82 -1.95
CA ASN A 4 0.75 -4.42 -1.72
C ASN A 4 1.64 -3.67 -0.71
N GLY A 5 2.95 -3.96 -0.72
CA GLY A 5 3.95 -3.35 0.17
C GLY A 5 4.07 -4.07 1.52
N ASP A 6 5.06 -3.65 2.30
CA ASP A 6 5.40 -4.21 3.63
C ASP A 6 5.63 -5.72 3.60
N ILE A 7 6.51 -6.16 2.69
CA ILE A 7 6.83 -7.59 2.51
C ILE A 7 7.59 -8.20 3.70
N ILE A 8 8.28 -7.36 4.47
CA ILE A 8 8.96 -7.72 5.73
C ILE A 8 8.66 -6.69 6.81
N ASP A 9 8.80 -7.11 8.07
CA ASP A 9 8.53 -6.23 9.21
C ASP A 9 9.61 -5.13 9.37
N HIS A 10 9.20 -3.98 9.91
CA HIS A 10 10.10 -2.89 10.31
C HIS A 10 11.12 -3.34 11.35
N GLN A 11 10.78 -4.28 12.23
CA GLN A 11 11.70 -4.87 13.22
C GLN A 11 12.90 -5.58 12.58
N CYS A 12 12.88 -5.87 11.29
CA CYS A 12 14.05 -6.34 10.56
C CYS A 12 15.13 -5.26 10.41
N ALA A 13 14.76 -4.00 10.48
CA ALA A 13 15.65 -2.85 10.33
C ALA A 13 16.10 -2.26 11.65
N PHE A 14 15.39 -2.48 12.77
CA PHE A 14 15.63 -1.80 14.03
C PHE A 14 15.44 -2.71 15.25
N ASP A 15 16.35 -2.62 16.23
CA ASP A 15 16.26 -3.29 17.53
C ASP A 15 15.72 -2.31 18.58
N PHE A 16 14.43 -2.42 18.88
CA PHE A 16 13.76 -1.55 19.84
C PHE A 16 14.25 -1.72 21.29
N ALA A 17 14.81 -2.87 21.63
CA ALA A 17 15.34 -3.11 22.96
C ALA A 17 16.68 -2.42 23.18
N LYS A 18 17.45 -2.25 22.11
CA LYS A 18 18.78 -1.62 22.16
C LYS A 18 18.78 -0.18 21.64
N ASP A 19 17.69 0.25 21.01
CA ASP A 19 17.57 1.57 20.37
C ASP A 19 18.63 1.78 19.27
N GLU A 20 18.86 0.74 18.46
CA GLU A 20 19.87 0.76 17.40
C GLU A 20 19.37 0.12 16.11
N PHE A 21 19.94 0.56 14.98
CA PHE A 21 19.69 -0.07 13.70
C PHE A 21 20.37 -1.43 13.60
N LYS A 22 19.62 -2.41 13.13
CA LYS A 22 20.14 -3.73 12.83
C LYS A 22 21.01 -3.74 11.57
N PRO A 23 21.96 -4.67 11.49
CA PRO A 23 22.70 -4.90 10.26
C PRO A 23 21.73 -5.22 9.11
N LYS A 24 21.98 -4.66 7.94
CA LYS A 24 21.18 -4.90 6.72
C LYS A 24 21.01 -6.37 6.37
N ALA A 25 21.99 -7.20 6.73
CA ALA A 25 21.96 -8.65 6.54
C ALA A 25 20.71 -9.30 7.17
N GLU A 26 20.19 -8.77 8.29
CA GLU A 26 18.98 -9.31 8.93
C GLU A 26 17.75 -9.07 8.06
N GLY A 27 17.58 -7.85 7.53
CA GLY A 27 16.51 -7.55 6.58
C GLY A 27 16.58 -8.41 5.31
N LEU A 28 17.79 -8.60 4.77
CA LEU A 28 18.01 -9.47 3.60
C LEU A 28 17.68 -10.94 3.90
N GLU A 29 17.99 -11.43 5.09
CA GLU A 29 17.64 -12.80 5.49
C GLU A 29 16.12 -12.98 5.55
N GLN A 30 15.41 -12.05 6.17
CA GLN A 30 13.94 -12.10 6.26
C GLN A 30 13.28 -11.97 4.87
N LEU A 31 13.75 -11.04 4.05
CA LEU A 31 13.33 -10.94 2.65
C LEU A 31 13.56 -12.26 1.93
N GLY A 32 14.73 -12.89 2.11
CA GLY A 32 15.07 -14.17 1.51
C GLY A 32 14.10 -15.29 1.90
N ARG A 33 13.57 -15.30 3.12
CA ARG A 33 12.55 -16.28 3.55
C ARG A 33 11.27 -16.15 2.71
N VAL A 34 10.76 -14.93 2.54
CA VAL A 34 9.57 -14.67 1.73
C VAL A 34 9.83 -14.94 0.26
N MET A 35 10.93 -14.39 -0.29
CA MET A 35 11.26 -14.50 -1.71
C MET A 35 11.52 -15.92 -2.17
N ARG A 36 12.04 -16.82 -1.32
CA ARG A 36 12.15 -18.25 -1.64
C ARG A 36 10.78 -18.90 -1.85
N ILE A 37 9.78 -18.54 -1.03
CA ILE A 37 8.41 -19.05 -1.20
C ILE A 37 7.82 -18.53 -2.52
N LEU A 38 7.95 -17.23 -2.79
CA LEU A 38 7.43 -16.60 -4.01
C LEU A 38 8.15 -17.15 -5.28
N SER A 39 9.46 -17.35 -5.21
CA SER A 39 10.24 -17.95 -6.29
C SER A 39 9.80 -19.38 -6.62
N GLY A 40 9.36 -20.13 -5.61
CA GLY A 40 8.81 -21.49 -5.75
C GLY A 40 7.39 -21.53 -6.31
N SER A 41 6.68 -20.41 -6.35
CA SER A 41 5.31 -20.36 -6.85
C SER A 41 5.23 -20.60 -8.37
N GLN A 42 4.05 -21.04 -8.84
CA GLN A 42 3.79 -21.18 -10.28
C GLN A 42 3.68 -19.82 -10.99
N CYS A 43 3.24 -18.78 -10.27
CA CYS A 43 3.20 -17.43 -10.81
C CYS A 43 4.61 -16.84 -10.87
N LYS A 44 5.01 -16.36 -12.04
CA LYS A 44 6.31 -15.71 -12.26
C LYS A 44 6.17 -14.20 -12.52
N ASP A 45 4.98 -13.72 -12.74
CA ASP A 45 4.69 -12.29 -12.94
C ASP A 45 4.22 -11.68 -11.61
N TRP A 46 5.18 -11.10 -10.89
CA TRP A 46 4.97 -10.42 -9.62
C TRP A 46 5.15 -8.92 -9.79
N MET A 47 4.26 -8.16 -9.16
CA MET A 47 4.36 -6.72 -8.96
C MET A 47 4.43 -6.46 -7.46
N PHE A 48 5.29 -5.54 -7.05
CA PHE A 48 5.46 -5.11 -5.67
C PHE A 48 5.25 -3.60 -5.59
N THR A 49 4.38 -3.15 -4.68
CA THR A 49 4.30 -1.73 -4.34
C THR A 49 5.32 -1.41 -3.23
N ILE A 50 5.68 -0.15 -3.09
CA ILE A 50 6.48 0.31 -1.96
C ILE A 50 5.57 0.53 -0.76
N GLY A 51 5.88 -0.09 0.38
CA GLY A 51 5.39 0.26 1.69
C GLY A 51 6.45 1.00 2.51
N ASN A 52 6.10 1.46 3.71
CA ASN A 52 7.08 2.12 4.58
C ASN A 52 8.18 1.16 5.05
N HIS A 53 7.87 -0.12 5.24
CA HIS A 53 8.86 -1.10 5.67
C HIS A 53 9.91 -1.40 4.62
N GLU A 54 9.57 -1.31 3.32
CA GLU A 54 10.57 -1.37 2.26
C GLU A 54 11.60 -0.25 2.41
N LEU A 55 11.13 0.98 2.65
CA LEU A 55 12.01 2.15 2.79
C LEU A 55 12.81 2.17 4.10
N TYR A 56 12.38 1.44 5.12
CA TYR A 56 13.17 1.24 6.34
C TYR A 56 14.32 0.27 6.13
N ASN A 57 14.16 -0.71 5.25
CA ASN A 57 15.12 -1.79 5.04
C ASN A 57 16.03 -1.59 3.83
N PHE A 58 15.56 -0.86 2.81
CA PHE A 58 16.25 -0.73 1.52
C PHE A 58 16.31 0.71 1.05
N THR A 59 17.33 1.02 0.27
CA THR A 59 17.41 2.28 -0.46
C THR A 59 16.47 2.27 -1.67
N ALA A 60 16.05 3.45 -2.13
CA ALA A 60 15.28 3.58 -3.36
C ALA A 60 16.01 2.98 -4.58
N ALA A 61 17.35 3.08 -4.62
CA ALA A 61 18.14 2.48 -5.67
C ALA A 61 18.02 0.94 -5.69
N GLU A 62 18.13 0.29 -4.52
CA GLU A 62 17.96 -1.15 -4.41
C GLU A 62 16.55 -1.61 -4.80
N LEU A 63 15.52 -0.89 -4.37
CA LEU A 63 14.13 -1.19 -4.73
C LEU A 63 13.87 -0.99 -6.24
N ARG A 64 14.61 -0.10 -6.87
CA ARG A 64 14.53 0.16 -8.31
C ARG A 64 15.27 -0.88 -9.15
N GLU A 65 16.46 -1.23 -8.75
CA GLU A 65 17.30 -2.22 -9.45
C GLU A 65 16.84 -3.64 -9.18
N GLY A 66 16.33 -3.88 -7.98
CA GLY A 66 15.89 -5.16 -7.47
C GLY A 66 16.94 -5.83 -6.58
N VAL A 67 16.45 -6.44 -5.50
CA VAL A 67 17.23 -7.21 -4.53
C VAL A 67 16.93 -8.69 -4.72
N THR A 68 17.95 -9.49 -5.00
CA THR A 68 17.82 -10.94 -5.14
C THR A 68 18.53 -11.63 -3.98
N PRO A 69 17.82 -12.03 -2.92
CA PRO A 69 18.42 -12.77 -1.81
C PRO A 69 18.98 -14.11 -2.25
N GLU A 70 19.94 -14.62 -1.48
CA GLU A 70 20.58 -15.92 -1.77
C GLU A 70 19.55 -17.06 -1.87
N GLY A 71 19.67 -17.87 -2.91
CA GLY A 71 18.78 -18.99 -3.20
C GLY A 71 17.43 -18.62 -3.81
N CYS A 72 17.22 -17.34 -4.18
CA CYS A 72 16.02 -16.87 -4.86
C CYS A 72 16.27 -16.72 -6.37
N THR A 73 15.23 -16.95 -7.17
CA THR A 73 15.25 -16.75 -8.63
C THR A 73 14.41 -15.55 -9.06
N LEU A 74 13.57 -15.05 -8.17
CA LEU A 74 12.74 -13.88 -8.37
C LEU A 74 13.38 -12.70 -7.65
N PRO A 75 13.70 -11.57 -8.31
CA PRO A 75 14.13 -10.37 -7.65
C PRO A 75 12.96 -9.70 -6.95
N PHE A 76 13.20 -9.14 -5.78
CA PHE A 76 12.30 -8.19 -5.15
C PHE A 76 12.56 -6.81 -5.75
N LYS A 77 11.68 -6.36 -6.64
CA LYS A 77 11.80 -5.11 -7.38
C LYS A 77 10.47 -4.38 -7.35
N CYS A 78 10.45 -3.16 -6.82
CA CYS A 78 9.25 -2.33 -6.72
C CYS A 78 9.04 -1.41 -7.93
N ALA A 79 10.01 -1.33 -8.83
CA ALA A 79 9.92 -0.51 -10.03
C ALA A 79 9.63 -1.35 -11.29
N ASN A 80 9.09 -0.70 -12.31
CA ASN A 80 8.98 -1.27 -13.65
C ASN A 80 10.37 -1.39 -14.32
N ASP A 81 10.41 -1.84 -15.58
CA ASP A 81 11.68 -2.03 -16.31
C ASP A 81 12.38 -0.71 -16.64
N GLU A 82 11.64 0.39 -16.68
CA GLU A 82 12.15 1.75 -16.90
C GLU A 82 12.62 2.42 -15.60
N GLY A 83 12.47 1.74 -14.46
CA GLY A 83 12.90 2.21 -13.14
C GLY A 83 11.91 3.12 -12.43
N SER A 84 10.68 3.23 -12.92
CA SER A 84 9.63 4.01 -12.25
C SER A 84 8.94 3.17 -11.16
N PHE A 85 8.73 3.77 -9.99
CA PHE A 85 7.98 3.17 -8.88
C PHE A 85 6.46 3.29 -9.04
N PHE A 86 6.00 4.10 -9.97
CA PHE A 86 4.60 4.14 -10.38
C PHE A 86 4.52 3.77 -11.87
N PHE A 87 3.59 2.88 -12.18
CA PHE A 87 3.48 2.32 -13.53
C PHE A 87 2.09 1.75 -13.78
N SER A 88 1.80 1.44 -15.04
CA SER A 88 0.58 0.74 -15.44
C SER A 88 0.88 -0.50 -16.27
N ARG A 89 -0.06 -1.45 -16.24
CA ARG A 89 -0.06 -2.64 -17.10
C ARG A 89 -1.48 -2.97 -17.55
N THR A 90 -1.62 -3.58 -18.71
CA THR A 90 -2.88 -4.13 -19.25
C THR A 90 -2.83 -5.67 -19.19
N PRO A 91 -3.17 -6.29 -18.04
CA PRO A 91 -3.01 -7.72 -17.84
C PRO A 91 -3.98 -8.55 -18.70
N ALA A 92 -5.08 -7.95 -19.11
CA ALA A 92 -6.09 -8.57 -19.98
C ALA A 92 -6.82 -7.49 -20.79
N PRO A 93 -7.42 -7.84 -21.94
CA PRO A 93 -8.25 -6.91 -22.71
C PRO A 93 -9.36 -6.31 -21.84
N GLY A 94 -9.52 -4.98 -21.92
CA GLY A 94 -10.52 -4.23 -21.18
C GLY A 94 -10.17 -3.95 -19.70
N TRP A 95 -8.94 -4.28 -19.28
CA TRP A 95 -8.49 -4.05 -17.92
C TRP A 95 -7.10 -3.41 -17.85
N ARG A 96 -6.98 -2.37 -17.07
CA ARG A 96 -5.72 -1.70 -16.73
C ARG A 96 -5.48 -1.80 -15.24
N VAL A 97 -4.26 -2.13 -14.87
CA VAL A 97 -3.76 -2.03 -13.50
C VAL A 97 -2.84 -0.83 -13.43
N VAL A 98 -3.07 0.02 -12.44
CA VAL A 98 -2.25 1.19 -12.12
C VAL A 98 -1.64 0.97 -10.74
N VAL A 99 -0.32 1.10 -10.62
CA VAL A 99 0.41 1.02 -9.34
C VAL A 99 0.91 2.40 -9.00
N LEU A 100 0.56 2.89 -7.80
CA LEU A 100 1.01 4.17 -7.26
C LEU A 100 2.15 3.95 -6.27
N ASN A 101 3.09 4.89 -6.25
CA ASN A 101 4.05 5.06 -5.17
C ASN A 101 3.48 6.07 -4.16
N SER A 102 2.90 5.61 -3.08
CA SER A 102 2.35 6.46 -2.03
C SER A 102 3.41 7.09 -1.12
N TYR A 103 4.70 6.82 -1.39
CA TYR A 103 5.87 7.39 -0.71
C TYR A 103 6.74 8.24 -1.64
N ASP A 104 6.19 8.70 -2.76
CA ASP A 104 6.84 9.59 -3.70
C ASP A 104 7.26 10.91 -3.02
N VAL A 105 6.38 11.44 -2.18
CA VAL A 105 6.65 12.52 -1.23
C VAL A 105 6.62 11.94 0.17
N SER A 106 7.77 11.59 0.71
CA SER A 106 7.90 11.00 2.04
C SER A 106 9.25 11.36 2.64
N ILE A 107 9.32 11.44 3.96
CA ILE A 107 10.61 11.66 4.65
C ILE A 107 11.61 10.52 4.37
N TYR A 108 11.13 9.36 3.96
CA TYR A 108 11.92 8.18 3.60
C TYR A 108 11.99 7.92 2.09
N SER A 109 11.58 8.85 1.22
CA SER A 109 11.47 8.64 -0.23
C SER A 109 12.74 8.05 -0.89
N LYS A 110 13.92 8.30 -0.32
CA LYS A 110 15.21 7.77 -0.78
C LYS A 110 15.63 6.46 -0.12
N GLY A 111 14.86 6.00 0.88
CA GLY A 111 15.25 4.95 1.80
C GLY A 111 16.08 5.47 2.96
N ARG A 112 15.97 4.81 4.11
CA ARG A 112 16.56 5.21 5.39
C ARG A 112 18.06 5.51 5.33
N GLU A 113 18.83 4.67 4.63
CA GLU A 113 20.30 4.79 4.54
C GLU A 113 20.77 6.08 3.83
N GLN A 114 19.87 6.72 3.07
CA GLN A 114 20.16 7.95 2.33
C GLN A 114 19.79 9.22 3.11
N GLY A 115 19.38 9.08 4.37
CA GLY A 115 18.90 10.16 5.21
C GLY A 115 17.49 10.61 4.85
N LEU A 116 17.03 11.67 5.54
CA LEU A 116 15.66 12.18 5.36
C LEU A 116 15.54 13.08 4.14
N ASP A 117 14.38 13.02 3.52
CA ASP A 117 13.98 14.02 2.55
C ASP A 117 13.59 15.32 3.28
N VAL A 118 14.36 16.38 3.04
CA VAL A 118 14.22 17.66 3.75
C VAL A 118 12.92 18.38 3.39
N ASP A 119 12.51 18.33 2.12
CA ASP A 119 11.31 19.01 1.65
C ASP A 119 10.04 18.32 2.20
N ALA A 120 10.05 16.99 2.22
CA ALA A 120 8.98 16.21 2.84
C ALA A 120 8.91 16.43 4.36
N LEU A 121 10.07 16.56 5.03
CA LEU A 121 10.14 16.88 6.45
C LEU A 121 9.57 18.27 6.76
N GLU A 122 9.90 19.27 5.96
CA GLU A 122 9.34 20.64 6.08
C GLU A 122 7.83 20.65 5.82
N LEU A 123 7.35 19.85 4.85
CA LEU A 123 5.91 19.68 4.62
C LEU A 123 5.24 19.07 5.86
N LEU A 124 5.83 18.04 6.43
CA LEU A 124 5.29 17.37 7.62
C LEU A 124 5.25 18.33 8.83
N ARG A 125 6.28 19.16 9.03
CA ARG A 125 6.32 20.20 10.08
C ARG A 125 5.18 21.21 10.01
N LYS A 126 4.74 21.56 8.79
CA LYS A 126 3.62 22.48 8.60
C LYS A 126 2.29 21.94 9.13
N HIS A 127 2.15 20.62 9.19
CA HIS A 127 0.91 19.91 9.50
C HIS A 127 0.93 19.20 10.86
N ASN A 128 2.11 18.94 11.42
CA ASN A 128 2.25 18.23 12.69
C ASN A 128 3.35 18.87 13.54
N ALA A 129 2.94 19.56 14.59
CA ALA A 129 3.84 20.26 15.52
C ALA A 129 4.72 19.31 16.36
N ASN A 130 4.46 18.00 16.29
CA ASN A 130 5.26 17.02 17.05
C ASN A 130 6.52 16.60 16.31
N VAL A 131 6.71 16.99 15.06
CA VAL A 131 7.84 16.55 14.21
C VAL A 131 9.17 16.74 14.92
N ASP A 132 9.40 17.92 15.52
CA ASP A 132 10.67 18.22 16.18
C ASP A 132 10.90 17.42 17.48
N LYS A 133 9.88 16.73 17.98
CA LYS A 133 10.03 15.75 19.06
C LYS A 133 10.59 14.41 18.58
N TRP A 134 10.49 14.11 17.29
CA TRP A 134 10.90 12.83 16.69
C TRP A 134 12.23 12.93 15.96
N VAL A 135 12.49 14.08 15.35
CA VAL A 135 13.75 14.34 14.66
C VAL A 135 14.76 14.71 15.71
N SER A 136 15.71 13.84 15.98
CA SER A 136 16.85 14.15 16.84
C SER A 136 17.80 15.11 16.14
N ASP A 137 18.72 15.74 16.89
CA ASP A 137 19.83 16.52 16.32
C ASP A 137 20.71 15.68 15.37
N ASN A 138 20.57 14.37 15.37
CA ASN A 138 21.14 13.46 14.40
C ASN A 138 20.07 13.06 13.37
N PRO A 139 20.07 13.65 12.15
CA PRO A 139 19.06 13.38 11.12
C PRO A 139 19.10 11.95 10.56
N GLU A 140 20.11 11.15 10.89
CA GLU A 140 20.20 9.73 10.53
C GLU A 140 19.39 8.85 11.49
N VAL A 141 19.03 9.36 12.65
CA VAL A 141 18.27 8.62 13.67
C VAL A 141 16.93 9.29 13.90
N ILE A 142 15.93 8.88 13.14
CA ILE A 142 14.56 9.24 13.49
C ILE A 142 14.12 8.30 14.60
N GLN A 143 13.79 8.89 15.73
CA GLN A 143 13.17 8.17 16.85
C GLN A 143 11.75 7.64 16.51
N THR A 144 11.29 7.83 15.26
CA THR A 144 9.99 7.39 14.76
C THR A 144 9.83 5.88 14.79
N GLU A 145 10.92 5.15 14.82
CA GLU A 145 10.90 3.69 14.90
C GLU A 145 10.77 3.17 16.33
N ARG A 146 10.78 4.06 17.31
CA ARG A 146 10.34 3.73 18.67
C ARG A 146 8.80 3.59 18.71
N MET A 147 8.29 2.65 17.96
CA MET A 147 6.86 2.34 17.93
C MET A 147 6.36 1.59 19.18
N SER A 148 7.02 1.76 20.31
CA SER A 148 6.51 1.32 21.60
C SER A 148 5.48 2.32 22.10
N GLY A 149 4.28 2.36 21.57
CA GLY A 149 3.04 2.92 22.13
C GLY A 149 3.04 4.30 22.85
N THR A 150 4.20 4.85 23.12
CA THR A 150 4.40 6.03 23.95
C THR A 150 4.87 7.27 23.19
N PHE A 151 5.09 7.15 21.87
CA PHE A 151 5.57 8.29 21.10
C PHE A 151 4.42 9.21 20.68
N PRO A 152 4.50 10.53 20.89
CA PRO A 152 3.39 11.45 20.67
C PRO A 152 3.19 11.83 19.21
N TYR A 153 3.11 10.85 18.28
CA TYR A 153 2.87 11.13 16.87
C TYR A 153 1.60 11.91 16.62
N PHE A 154 0.57 11.61 17.38
CA PHE A 154 -0.79 12.10 17.19
C PHE A 154 -1.20 13.17 18.19
N GLU A 155 -0.30 13.59 19.07
CA GLU A 155 -0.62 14.59 20.10
C GLU A 155 -1.10 15.90 19.44
N GLY A 156 -2.32 16.32 19.77
CA GLY A 156 -2.93 17.52 19.20
C GLY A 156 -3.44 17.39 17.76
N LEU A 157 -3.33 16.19 17.14
CA LEU A 157 -3.97 15.91 15.87
C LEU A 157 -5.34 15.25 16.08
N GLU A 158 -6.30 15.58 15.24
CA GLU A 158 -7.66 15.03 15.29
C GLU A 158 -8.13 14.57 13.91
N GLY A 159 -9.01 13.56 13.89
CA GLY A 159 -9.64 13.05 12.68
C GLY A 159 -8.64 12.80 11.56
N LEU A 160 -8.92 13.30 10.37
CA LEU A 160 -8.06 13.11 9.19
C LEU A 160 -6.70 13.83 9.30
N GLY A 161 -6.52 14.74 10.28
CA GLY A 161 -5.21 15.35 10.57
C GLY A 161 -4.17 14.32 11.02
N ASN A 162 -4.60 13.19 11.59
CA ASN A 162 -3.71 12.11 12.03
C ASN A 162 -2.90 11.45 10.88
N ARG A 163 -3.21 11.72 9.61
CA ARG A 163 -2.43 11.21 8.47
C ARG A 163 -1.03 11.82 8.38
N TRP A 164 -0.83 12.98 8.98
CA TRP A 164 0.45 13.70 8.94
C TRP A 164 1.45 13.12 9.95
N VAL A 165 1.89 11.91 9.65
CA VAL A 165 2.86 11.15 10.46
C VAL A 165 3.99 10.63 9.57
N PRO A 166 5.17 10.34 10.16
CA PRO A 166 6.39 10.03 9.40
C PRO A 166 6.32 8.72 8.62
N PHE A 167 5.51 7.77 9.06
CA PHE A 167 5.34 6.47 8.39
C PHE A 167 4.30 6.50 7.25
N ASN A 168 3.70 7.65 6.97
CA ASN A 168 2.91 7.91 5.76
C ASN A 168 3.71 8.72 4.75
N GLY A 169 3.11 8.93 3.59
CA GLY A 169 3.67 9.71 2.50
C GLY A 169 2.58 10.32 1.63
N GLY A 170 3.00 10.92 0.54
CA GLY A 170 2.14 11.55 -0.45
C GLY A 170 2.50 11.16 -1.88
N VAL A 171 1.64 11.54 -2.81
CA VAL A 171 1.83 11.42 -4.25
C VAL A 171 2.21 12.79 -4.79
N GLY A 172 3.35 12.85 -5.51
CA GLY A 172 3.86 14.10 -6.10
C GLY A 172 3.04 14.55 -7.32
N GLU A 173 3.23 15.80 -7.72
CA GLU A 173 2.49 16.42 -8.82
C GLU A 173 2.71 15.68 -10.15
N GLU A 174 3.95 15.28 -10.46
CA GLU A 174 4.28 14.51 -11.67
C GLU A 174 3.49 13.20 -11.73
N GLN A 175 3.45 12.46 -10.62
CA GLN A 175 2.71 11.21 -10.53
C GLN A 175 1.19 11.44 -10.61
N LEU A 176 0.67 12.53 -10.02
CA LEU A 176 -0.75 12.88 -10.13
C LEU A 176 -1.16 13.17 -11.57
N GLU A 177 -0.37 13.95 -12.30
CA GLU A 177 -0.64 14.22 -13.71
C GLU A 177 -0.51 12.96 -14.57
N TRP A 178 0.48 12.11 -14.28
CA TRP A 178 0.60 10.81 -14.92
C TRP A 178 -0.63 9.91 -14.64
N LEU A 179 -1.12 9.86 -13.40
CA LEU A 179 -2.32 9.12 -13.02
C LEU A 179 -3.53 9.58 -13.84
N LYS A 180 -3.77 10.89 -13.91
CA LYS A 180 -4.86 11.47 -14.73
C LYS A 180 -4.73 11.07 -16.21
N GLY A 181 -3.50 11.06 -16.73
CA GLY A 181 -3.21 10.58 -18.07
C GLY A 181 -3.59 9.12 -18.29
N GLN A 182 -3.23 8.24 -17.33
CA GLN A 182 -3.56 6.82 -17.37
C GLN A 182 -5.07 6.57 -17.32
N LEU A 183 -5.80 7.32 -16.48
CA LEU A 183 -7.26 7.19 -16.37
C LEU A 183 -7.98 7.70 -17.64
N SER A 184 -7.49 8.79 -18.22
CA SER A 184 -7.99 9.32 -19.48
C SER A 184 -7.79 8.34 -20.65
N GLU A 185 -6.58 7.75 -20.73
CA GLU A 185 -6.25 6.75 -21.75
C GLU A 185 -7.09 5.48 -21.57
N ALA A 186 -7.26 4.99 -20.35
CA ALA A 186 -8.10 3.85 -20.04
C ALA A 186 -9.55 4.07 -20.50
N LYS A 187 -10.12 5.26 -20.23
CA LYS A 187 -11.43 5.62 -20.73
C LYS A 187 -11.50 5.61 -22.26
N ALA A 188 -10.50 6.17 -22.92
CA ALA A 188 -10.46 6.21 -24.39
C ALA A 188 -10.42 4.79 -25.02
N ASN A 189 -9.84 3.83 -24.30
CA ASN A 189 -9.70 2.43 -24.71
C ASN A 189 -10.82 1.50 -24.18
N ASP A 190 -11.84 2.02 -23.51
CA ASP A 190 -12.92 1.25 -22.86
C ASP A 190 -12.36 0.25 -21.80
N GLU A 191 -11.28 0.63 -21.15
CA GLU A 191 -10.66 -0.18 -20.08
C GLU A 191 -11.24 0.17 -18.71
N ARG A 192 -11.44 -0.85 -17.88
CA ARG A 192 -11.65 -0.71 -16.44
C ARG A 192 -10.30 -0.63 -15.74
N VAL A 193 -10.22 0.16 -14.69
CA VAL A 193 -8.98 0.40 -13.96
C VAL A 193 -9.06 -0.16 -12.55
N ILE A 194 -8.02 -0.87 -12.12
CA ILE A 194 -7.76 -1.18 -10.72
C ILE A 194 -6.49 -0.43 -10.32
N VAL A 195 -6.62 0.44 -9.33
CA VAL A 195 -5.49 1.20 -8.77
C VAL A 195 -4.98 0.50 -7.53
N PHE A 196 -3.67 0.32 -7.41
CA PHE A 196 -3.00 -0.20 -6.22
C PHE A 196 -2.15 0.89 -5.57
N SER A 197 -2.27 1.02 -4.26
CA SER A 197 -1.49 1.93 -3.42
C SER A 197 -1.21 1.25 -2.09
N HIS A 198 -0.03 1.43 -1.51
CA HIS A 198 0.20 0.89 -0.16
C HIS A 198 -0.66 1.64 0.86
N LEU A 199 -0.60 2.97 0.89
CA LEU A 199 -1.43 3.80 1.78
C LEU A 199 -2.87 3.89 1.27
N LEU A 200 -3.79 4.11 2.21
CA LEU A 200 -5.21 4.29 1.91
C LEU A 200 -5.46 5.63 1.19
N VAL A 201 -6.42 5.59 0.28
CA VAL A 201 -6.83 6.78 -0.50
C VAL A 201 -8.14 7.37 0.03
N HIS A 202 -9.08 6.53 0.49
CA HIS A 202 -10.42 7.00 0.89
C HIS A 202 -10.59 7.04 2.42
N PRO A 203 -11.03 8.17 3.01
CA PRO A 203 -11.20 8.33 4.46
C PRO A 203 -12.11 7.28 5.12
N GLU A 204 -13.21 6.89 4.44
CA GLU A 204 -14.18 5.91 4.96
C GLU A 204 -13.60 4.50 5.11
N THR A 205 -12.43 4.24 4.55
CA THR A 205 -11.74 2.95 4.73
C THR A 205 -10.81 2.93 5.94
N THR A 206 -10.58 4.09 6.57
CA THR A 206 -9.71 4.15 7.75
C THR A 206 -10.37 3.58 8.99
N ALA A 207 -9.59 2.93 9.85
CA ALA A 207 -10.11 2.40 11.10
C ALA A 207 -10.73 3.51 11.96
N ASN A 208 -12.04 3.38 12.20
CA ASN A 208 -12.83 4.34 13.00
C ASN A 208 -12.74 5.82 12.52
N GLY A 209 -12.53 6.05 11.23
CA GLY A 209 -12.38 7.39 10.67
C GLY A 209 -11.12 8.13 11.14
N SER A 210 -10.12 7.40 11.63
CA SER A 210 -8.95 7.99 12.30
C SER A 210 -8.02 8.76 11.37
N GLY A 211 -8.05 8.49 10.08
CA GLY A 211 -7.13 9.06 9.09
C GLY A 211 -5.68 8.62 9.19
N ARG A 212 -5.29 7.79 10.17
CA ARG A 212 -3.90 7.48 10.51
C ARG A 212 -3.09 6.85 9.40
N THR A 213 -3.75 6.20 8.47
CA THR A 213 -3.16 5.38 7.39
C THR A 213 -3.40 5.96 6.00
N LEU A 214 -3.95 7.18 5.92
CA LEU A 214 -4.20 7.88 4.65
C LEU A 214 -2.93 8.47 4.04
N ILE A 215 -2.89 8.54 2.72
CA ILE A 215 -1.95 9.39 1.96
C ILE A 215 -2.05 10.83 2.47
N TRP A 216 -0.95 11.55 2.59
CA TRP A 216 -0.93 12.94 3.08
C TRP A 216 -1.86 13.84 2.27
N ASN A 217 -1.76 13.76 0.96
CA ASN A 217 -2.61 14.50 0.01
C ASN A 217 -3.69 13.62 -0.60
N TYR A 218 -4.36 12.82 0.23
CA TYR A 218 -5.39 11.87 -0.22
C TYR A 218 -6.47 12.54 -1.09
N GLN A 219 -6.80 13.82 -0.82
CA GLN A 219 -7.83 14.53 -1.57
C GLN A 219 -7.44 14.70 -3.04
N ASP A 220 -6.18 15.04 -3.34
CA ASP A 220 -5.70 15.20 -4.72
C ASP A 220 -5.78 13.87 -5.50
N VAL A 221 -5.45 12.75 -4.82
CA VAL A 221 -5.55 11.41 -5.42
C VAL A 221 -7.00 11.02 -5.60
N LEU A 222 -7.84 11.29 -4.63
CA LEU A 222 -9.28 11.00 -4.67
C LEU A 222 -9.97 11.81 -5.78
N ASP A 223 -9.68 13.11 -5.87
CA ASP A 223 -10.19 13.97 -6.94
C ASP A 223 -9.77 13.46 -8.33
N ALA A 224 -8.55 12.94 -8.46
CA ALA A 224 -8.11 12.32 -9.70
C ALA A 224 -8.88 11.02 -10.01
N VAL A 225 -9.09 10.15 -9.02
CA VAL A 225 -9.79 8.87 -9.18
C VAL A 225 -11.28 9.04 -9.45
N GLU A 226 -11.92 10.04 -8.82
CA GLU A 226 -13.37 10.27 -8.87
C GLU A 226 -13.80 11.29 -9.93
N ASP A 227 -12.86 11.88 -10.67
CA ASP A 227 -13.15 12.87 -11.70
C ASP A 227 -14.24 12.35 -12.66
N GLU A 228 -15.29 13.13 -12.87
CA GLU A 228 -16.46 12.77 -13.66
C GLU A 228 -16.12 12.33 -15.09
N ARG A 229 -14.98 12.78 -15.61
CA ARG A 229 -14.51 12.45 -16.96
C ARG A 229 -14.19 10.96 -17.12
N TRP A 230 -13.75 10.27 -16.05
CA TRP A 230 -13.34 8.85 -16.09
C TRP A 230 -13.59 8.04 -14.80
N GLY A 231 -14.12 8.68 -13.74
CA GLY A 231 -14.30 8.02 -12.43
C GLY A 231 -15.10 6.73 -12.50
N LYS A 232 -16.08 6.62 -13.39
CA LYS A 232 -16.84 5.39 -13.61
C LYS A 232 -16.04 4.23 -14.24
N ASN A 233 -14.85 4.52 -14.78
CA ASN A 233 -13.95 3.48 -15.30
C ASN A 233 -13.07 2.88 -14.20
N VAL A 234 -12.91 3.59 -13.06
CA VAL A 234 -12.15 3.07 -11.91
C VAL A 234 -13.02 2.06 -11.18
N ALA A 235 -12.71 0.79 -11.31
CA ALA A 235 -13.46 -0.29 -10.69
C ALA A 235 -13.12 -0.45 -9.22
N ALA A 236 -11.82 -0.37 -8.88
CA ALA A 236 -11.37 -0.49 -7.51
C ALA A 236 -10.07 0.28 -7.25
N VAL A 237 -9.90 0.70 -5.99
CA VAL A 237 -8.62 1.13 -5.40
C VAL A 237 -8.30 0.18 -4.27
N VAL A 238 -7.17 -0.51 -4.36
CA VAL A 238 -6.76 -1.54 -3.40
C VAL A 238 -5.56 -1.04 -2.61
N SER A 239 -5.68 -1.06 -1.30
CA SER A 239 -4.66 -0.56 -0.36
C SER A 239 -4.24 -1.63 0.66
N GLY A 240 -3.13 -1.39 1.34
CA GLY A 240 -2.60 -2.17 2.46
C GLY A 240 -2.47 -1.32 3.72
N HIS A 241 -1.31 -1.36 4.38
CA HIS A 241 -0.88 -0.52 5.50
C HIS A 241 -1.76 -0.60 6.77
N GLN A 242 -3.06 -0.54 6.64
CA GLN A 242 -4.01 -0.77 7.73
C GLN A 242 -4.33 -2.25 7.84
N HIS A 243 -4.00 -2.85 8.98
CA HIS A 243 -4.02 -4.31 9.12
C HIS A 243 -5.41 -4.91 9.19
N GLU A 244 -6.40 -4.15 9.65
CA GLU A 244 -7.75 -4.65 9.95
C GLU A 244 -8.65 -4.78 8.71
N GLY A 245 -8.16 -4.42 7.54
CA GLY A 245 -8.95 -4.42 6.32
C GLY A 245 -10.01 -3.30 6.28
N GLY A 246 -10.70 -3.17 5.17
CA GLY A 246 -11.77 -2.19 4.97
C GLY A 246 -12.41 -2.27 3.61
N LEU A 247 -13.66 -1.85 3.51
CA LEU A 247 -14.37 -1.71 2.25
C LEU A 247 -15.30 -0.51 2.29
N TYR A 248 -15.19 0.33 1.27
CA TYR A 248 -16.14 1.40 0.98
C TYR A 248 -16.44 1.42 -0.51
N THR A 249 -17.65 1.79 -0.89
CA THR A 249 -18.02 1.98 -2.30
C THR A 249 -18.63 3.36 -2.45
N ASN A 250 -18.06 4.19 -3.32
CA ASN A 250 -18.55 5.54 -3.55
C ASN A 250 -19.75 5.58 -4.54
N ASP A 251 -20.29 6.77 -4.76
CA ASP A 251 -21.44 6.98 -5.66
C ASP A 251 -21.14 6.68 -7.13
N ASN A 252 -19.87 6.72 -7.54
CA ASN A 252 -19.43 6.30 -8.87
C ASN A 252 -19.37 4.76 -9.04
N GLY A 253 -19.53 4.02 -7.93
CA GLY A 253 -19.40 2.57 -7.90
C GLY A 253 -17.95 2.09 -7.83
N THR A 254 -17.00 2.98 -7.54
CA THR A 254 -15.60 2.60 -7.26
C THR A 254 -15.51 1.96 -5.89
N HIS A 255 -14.90 0.78 -5.82
CA HIS A 255 -14.67 0.04 -4.58
C HIS A 255 -13.30 0.38 -3.99
N PHE A 256 -13.26 0.95 -2.80
CA PHE A 256 -12.03 1.17 -2.04
C PHE A 256 -11.86 0.00 -1.07
N VAL A 257 -10.84 -0.81 -1.31
CA VAL A 257 -10.60 -2.07 -0.60
C VAL A 257 -9.26 -1.97 0.14
N VAL A 258 -9.27 -2.21 1.43
CA VAL A 258 -8.06 -2.34 2.23
C VAL A 258 -7.86 -3.80 2.56
N MET A 259 -6.75 -4.37 2.13
CA MET A 259 -6.43 -5.77 2.37
C MET A 259 -6.00 -5.99 3.81
N GLU A 260 -6.49 -7.06 4.41
CA GLU A 260 -6.06 -7.48 5.75
C GLU A 260 -4.60 -7.91 5.76
N SER A 261 -3.91 -7.63 6.86
CA SER A 261 -2.51 -8.00 7.03
C SER A 261 -2.35 -9.45 7.53
N PRO A 262 -1.42 -10.23 6.94
CA PRO A 262 -1.07 -11.54 7.48
C PRO A 262 -0.51 -11.51 8.90
N MET A 263 -0.07 -10.36 9.39
CA MET A 263 0.40 -10.17 10.78
C MET A 263 -0.68 -10.44 11.83
N LEU A 264 -1.95 -10.32 11.46
CA LEU A 264 -3.08 -10.58 12.34
C LEU A 264 -3.48 -12.07 12.39
N ALA A 265 -2.87 -12.91 11.57
CA ALA A 265 -3.09 -14.34 11.63
C ALA A 265 -2.40 -14.95 12.86
N GLU A 266 -3.06 -15.91 13.50
CA GLU A 266 -2.47 -16.67 14.59
C GLU A 266 -1.23 -17.45 14.12
N PRO A 267 -0.20 -17.59 14.94
CA PRO A 267 1.01 -18.33 14.58
C PRO A 267 0.69 -19.73 14.07
N GLY A 268 1.22 -20.07 12.89
CA GLY A 268 0.99 -21.36 12.23
C GLY A 268 -0.32 -21.46 11.46
N GLN A 269 -1.12 -20.40 11.41
CA GLN A 269 -2.29 -20.32 10.52
C GLN A 269 -1.91 -19.65 9.20
N PRO A 270 -2.59 -19.99 8.09
CA PRO A 270 -2.42 -19.27 6.82
C PRO A 270 -2.79 -17.79 6.99
N GLY A 271 -1.92 -16.89 6.57
CA GLY A 271 -2.23 -15.46 6.51
C GLY A 271 -3.27 -15.16 5.43
N PRO A 272 -3.99 -14.04 5.55
CA PRO A 272 -5.00 -13.64 4.58
C PRO A 272 -4.38 -13.27 3.23
N PHE A 273 -5.02 -13.70 2.15
CA PHE A 273 -4.78 -13.25 0.79
C PHE A 273 -6.07 -13.31 -0.02
N CYS A 274 -6.11 -12.62 -1.13
CA CYS A 274 -7.29 -12.57 -1.98
C CYS A 274 -6.95 -12.91 -3.43
N VAL A 275 -7.84 -13.64 -4.08
CA VAL A 275 -7.87 -13.80 -5.54
C VAL A 275 -8.96 -12.89 -6.10
N VAL A 276 -8.61 -12.04 -7.03
CA VAL A 276 -9.55 -11.14 -7.71
C VAL A 276 -9.79 -11.64 -9.12
N GLU A 277 -11.03 -12.01 -9.40
CA GLU A 277 -11.52 -12.36 -10.74
C GLU A 277 -12.20 -11.13 -11.34
N ALA A 278 -11.62 -10.57 -12.40
CA ALA A 278 -12.14 -9.39 -13.09
C ALA A 278 -12.88 -9.81 -14.37
N SER A 279 -14.08 -9.29 -14.57
CA SER A 279 -14.93 -9.58 -15.72
C SER A 279 -15.66 -8.32 -16.20
N SER A 280 -16.37 -8.40 -17.32
CA SER A 280 -17.23 -7.30 -17.78
C SER A 280 -18.40 -6.99 -16.82
N GLY A 281 -18.80 -7.98 -16.00
CA GLY A 281 -19.96 -7.86 -15.08
C GLY A 281 -19.58 -7.44 -13.66
N GLY A 282 -18.30 -7.46 -13.29
CA GLY A 282 -17.88 -7.10 -11.92
C GLY A 282 -16.53 -7.67 -11.53
N LEU A 283 -16.20 -7.44 -10.27
CA LEU A 283 -15.08 -8.05 -9.57
C LEU A 283 -15.61 -9.11 -8.62
N ARG A 284 -15.02 -10.29 -8.64
CA ARG A 284 -15.25 -11.31 -7.62
C ARG A 284 -13.99 -11.48 -6.81
N MET A 285 -14.08 -11.23 -5.52
CA MET A 285 -12.98 -11.44 -4.58
C MET A 285 -13.19 -12.75 -3.83
N ARG A 286 -12.16 -13.57 -3.78
CA ARG A 286 -12.12 -14.80 -2.99
C ARG A 286 -11.03 -14.65 -1.95
N GLY A 287 -11.43 -14.48 -0.68
CA GLY A 287 -10.52 -14.39 0.45
C GLY A 287 -10.14 -15.77 0.96
N TYR A 288 -8.89 -15.94 1.28
CA TYR A 288 -8.31 -17.16 1.84
C TYR A 288 -7.52 -16.81 3.09
N GLY A 289 -7.31 -17.79 3.95
CA GLY A 289 -6.57 -17.61 5.19
C GLY A 289 -7.44 -17.07 6.32
N LYS A 290 -6.84 -16.78 7.45
CA LYS A 290 -7.53 -16.23 8.62
C LYS A 290 -7.12 -14.80 8.86
N GLY A 291 -8.06 -13.88 8.69
CA GLY A 291 -7.98 -12.52 9.20
C GLY A 291 -8.91 -12.38 10.41
N PRO A 292 -8.61 -11.46 11.34
CA PRO A 292 -9.43 -11.30 12.55
C PRO A 292 -10.80 -10.72 12.28
N ASN A 293 -10.96 -9.93 11.21
CA ASN A 293 -12.21 -9.25 10.87
C ASN A 293 -12.25 -9.02 9.37
N SER A 294 -12.92 -9.86 8.63
CA SER A 294 -13.08 -9.59 7.22
C SER A 294 -14.17 -8.55 6.97
N LYS A 295 -13.85 -7.28 7.14
CA LYS A 295 -14.74 -6.18 6.74
C LYS A 295 -15.07 -6.23 5.24
N ILE A 296 -14.15 -6.77 4.44
CA ILE A 296 -14.36 -6.97 3.00
C ILE A 296 -15.47 -7.99 2.76
N PHE A 297 -15.45 -9.11 3.48
CA PHE A 297 -16.34 -10.25 3.26
C PHE A 297 -17.59 -10.21 4.14
N GLY A 298 -17.69 -9.26 5.07
CA GLY A 298 -18.86 -9.08 5.93
C GLY A 298 -19.00 -10.16 7.01
N ALA A 299 -17.89 -10.77 7.43
CA ALA A 299 -17.88 -11.68 8.56
C ALA A 299 -18.09 -10.94 9.87
N GLU A 300 -18.77 -11.60 10.82
CA GLU A 300 -18.89 -11.09 12.17
C GLU A 300 -17.60 -11.29 12.97
N GLU A 301 -17.35 -10.40 13.93
CA GLU A 301 -16.17 -10.46 14.79
C GLU A 301 -16.10 -11.82 15.51
N GLY A 302 -15.01 -12.55 15.28
CA GLY A 302 -14.79 -13.87 15.87
C GLY A 302 -15.23 -15.08 15.02
N GLU A 303 -15.83 -14.88 13.85
CA GLU A 303 -16.07 -15.99 12.93
C GLU A 303 -14.74 -16.55 12.39
N GLN A 304 -14.56 -17.85 12.61
CA GLN A 304 -13.39 -18.56 12.07
C GLN A 304 -13.72 -19.09 10.69
N TYR A 305 -12.97 -18.61 9.68
CA TYR A 305 -13.05 -19.17 8.34
C TYR A 305 -12.49 -20.60 8.32
N PRO A 306 -13.20 -21.56 7.72
CA PRO A 306 -12.60 -22.85 7.43
C PRO A 306 -11.43 -22.60 6.43
N PRO A 307 -10.23 -23.13 6.70
CA PRO A 307 -9.06 -22.91 5.83
C PRO A 307 -9.20 -23.53 4.44
N ALA A 308 -10.23 -24.32 4.21
CA ALA A 308 -10.48 -25.04 2.96
C ALA A 308 -11.45 -24.33 2.00
N GLU A 309 -12.28 -23.41 2.48
CA GLU A 309 -13.27 -22.73 1.65
C GLU A 309 -13.02 -21.22 1.64
N PRO A 310 -12.86 -20.59 0.45
CA PRO A 310 -12.69 -19.16 0.35
C PRO A 310 -14.01 -18.45 0.68
N MET A 311 -13.92 -17.32 1.37
CA MET A 311 -15.03 -16.39 1.41
C MET A 311 -15.13 -15.64 0.06
N VAL A 312 -16.34 -15.43 -0.39
CA VAL A 312 -16.60 -14.84 -1.70
C VAL A 312 -17.36 -13.53 -1.54
N LYS A 313 -16.86 -12.48 -2.16
CA LYS A 313 -17.51 -11.18 -2.29
C LYS A 313 -17.61 -10.82 -3.76
N ASP A 314 -18.83 -10.66 -4.25
CA ASP A 314 -19.09 -10.10 -5.56
C ASP A 314 -19.20 -8.57 -5.43
N LEU A 315 -18.33 -7.86 -6.12
CA LEU A 315 -18.33 -6.40 -6.24
C LEU A 315 -18.83 -6.05 -7.65
N TYR A 316 -19.95 -5.35 -7.73
CA TYR A 316 -20.54 -4.98 -9.01
C TYR A 316 -19.88 -3.72 -9.57
N LEU A 317 -19.60 -3.72 -10.85
CA LEU A 317 -19.03 -2.54 -11.53
C LEU A 317 -20.12 -1.53 -11.81
N ALA A 318 -19.80 -0.25 -11.65
CA ALA A 318 -20.63 0.82 -12.17
C ALA A 318 -20.73 0.68 -13.71
N PRO A 319 -21.89 0.97 -14.32
CA PRO A 319 -22.02 1.00 -15.77
C PRO A 319 -21.03 2.01 -16.39
N VAL A 320 -20.32 1.59 -17.42
CA VAL A 320 -19.58 2.55 -18.27
C VAL A 320 -20.59 3.23 -19.17
N GLU A 321 -20.51 4.54 -19.28
CA GLU A 321 -21.36 5.26 -20.22
C GLU A 321 -21.09 4.77 -21.65
N ALA A 322 -22.16 4.37 -22.36
CA ALA A 322 -22.03 4.00 -23.76
C ALA A 322 -21.48 5.21 -24.54
N LYS A 323 -20.51 4.96 -25.41
CA LYS A 323 -20.09 5.98 -26.37
C LYS A 323 -21.32 6.39 -27.21
N ALA A 324 -21.70 7.69 -27.15
CA ALA A 324 -22.77 8.26 -27.97
C ALA A 324 -22.38 8.31 -29.44
#